data_a3d053545cdabb79b6b34b017b4a55be
#
_entry.id   a3d053545cdabb79b6b34b017b4a55be
#
_cell.length_a   1.000
_cell.length_b   1.000
_cell.length_c   1.000
_cell.angle_alpha   90.00
_cell.angle_beta   90.00
_cell.angle_gamma   90.00
#
_symmetry.space_group_name_H-M   'P 1'
#
loop_
_entity.id
_entity.type
_entity.pdbx_description
1 polymer ?
#
loop_
_entity_poly.entity_id
_entity_poly.type
_entity_poly.pdbx_seq_one_letter_code
_entity_poly.pdbx_strand_id
1 'polypeptide(L)'
;MPDYSERALKAWKTRRVKSAFIKVRASEAASKEALKEHLGKKGWQVIFFESKTGAPRTGIIDAFAYRLARKNADVLEIKLIQLKGGNAGASGREIARLKQAVENATLTWAVASFDGETVHLTTEETAGS
;
A
#
# COMPACT_ATOMS: atom_id res chain seq x y z
N MET A 1 15.04 21.67 -11.21
CA MET A 1 13.66 21.62 -10.75
C MET A 1 12.81 22.48 -11.65
N PRO A 2 11.78 21.89 -12.24
CA PRO A 2 10.86 22.74 -12.98
C PRO A 2 10.18 23.68 -12.00
N ASP A 3 10.30 24.92 -12.28
CA ASP A 3 9.69 25.96 -11.48
C ASP A 3 8.21 26.03 -11.86
N TYR A 4 7.37 25.34 -11.09
CA TYR A 4 5.93 25.46 -11.29
C TYR A 4 5.50 26.84 -10.81
N SER A 5 5.27 27.74 -11.74
CA SER A 5 4.80 29.07 -11.40
C SER A 5 3.48 28.98 -10.62
N GLU A 6 3.26 29.90 -9.69
CA GLU A 6 2.00 29.97 -8.95
C GLU A 6 0.80 30.02 -9.89
N ARG A 7 0.97 30.60 -11.05
CA ARG A 7 -0.05 30.67 -12.10
C ARG A 7 -0.46 29.29 -12.60
N ALA A 8 0.50 28.39 -12.83
CA ALA A 8 0.23 27.04 -13.29
C ALA A 8 -0.48 26.22 -12.20
N LEU A 9 -0.08 26.39 -10.95
CA LEU A 9 -0.71 25.73 -9.81
C LEU A 9 -2.17 26.19 -9.60
N LYS A 10 -2.42 27.49 -9.74
CA LYS A 10 -3.79 28.03 -9.65
C LYS A 10 -4.69 27.52 -10.76
N ALA A 11 -4.20 27.49 -12.00
CA ALA A 11 -4.95 26.98 -13.14
C ALA A 11 -5.30 25.50 -12.97
N TRP A 12 -4.36 24.72 -12.44
CA TRP A 12 -4.54 23.31 -12.17
C TRP A 12 -5.59 23.07 -11.07
N LYS A 13 -5.54 23.82 -9.97
CA LYS A 13 -6.52 23.75 -8.88
C LYS A 13 -7.93 24.09 -9.35
N THR A 14 -8.08 25.11 -10.16
CA THR A 14 -9.38 25.54 -10.68
C THR A 14 -9.99 24.46 -11.58
N ARG A 15 -9.20 23.86 -12.48
CA ARG A 15 -9.65 22.77 -13.33
C ARG A 15 -10.07 21.56 -12.52
N ARG A 16 -9.34 21.28 -11.45
CA ARG A 16 -9.61 20.15 -10.57
C ARG A 16 -10.95 20.30 -9.85
N VAL A 17 -11.28 21.49 -9.36
CA VAL A 17 -12.56 21.75 -8.68
C VAL A 17 -13.73 21.55 -9.63
N LYS A 18 -13.63 22.03 -10.87
CA LYS A 18 -14.69 21.91 -11.88
C LYS A 18 -14.95 20.46 -12.32
N SER A 19 -13.98 19.59 -12.26
CA SER A 19 -14.11 18.21 -12.71
C SER A 19 -14.01 17.18 -11.59
N ALA A 20 -14.14 17.61 -10.32
CA ALA A 20 -13.94 16.77 -9.16
C ALA A 20 -14.80 15.51 -9.15
N PHE A 21 -16.05 15.62 -9.55
CA PHE A 21 -17.01 14.50 -9.53
C PHE A 21 -16.68 13.38 -10.52
N ILE A 22 -16.18 13.73 -11.68
CA ILE A 22 -15.88 12.75 -12.74
C ILE A 22 -14.56 12.05 -12.47
N LYS A 23 -13.63 12.71 -11.79
CA LYS A 23 -12.25 12.25 -11.62
C LYS A 23 -11.96 11.45 -10.36
N VAL A 24 -12.88 11.35 -9.40
CA VAL A 24 -12.59 10.66 -8.13
C VAL A 24 -12.20 9.19 -8.35
N ARG A 25 -12.96 8.43 -9.14
CA ARG A 25 -12.64 7.03 -9.42
C ARG A 25 -11.40 6.87 -10.29
N ALA A 26 -11.27 7.72 -11.31
CA ALA A 26 -10.09 7.71 -12.18
C ALA A 26 -8.82 8.08 -11.42
N SER A 27 -8.94 9.03 -10.48
CA SER A 27 -7.86 9.47 -9.62
C SER A 27 -7.38 8.35 -8.69
N GLU A 28 -8.30 7.56 -8.14
CA GLU A 28 -7.97 6.43 -7.27
C GLU A 28 -7.22 5.33 -8.03
N ALA A 29 -7.73 4.93 -9.19
CA ALA A 29 -7.06 3.96 -10.04
C ALA A 29 -5.70 4.45 -10.52
N ALA A 30 -5.60 5.71 -10.90
CA ALA A 30 -4.35 6.32 -11.33
C ALA A 30 -3.33 6.36 -10.20
N SER A 31 -3.77 6.64 -8.96
CA SER A 31 -2.90 6.65 -7.79
C SER A 31 -2.34 5.26 -7.49
N LYS A 32 -3.16 4.23 -7.62
CA LYS A 32 -2.73 2.84 -7.42
C LYS A 32 -1.69 2.42 -8.46
N GLU A 33 -1.94 2.73 -9.72
CA GLU A 33 -0.99 2.41 -10.81
C GLU A 33 0.32 3.17 -10.66
N ALA A 34 0.25 4.46 -10.32
CA ALA A 34 1.43 5.27 -10.09
C ALA A 34 2.28 4.73 -8.92
N LEU A 35 1.63 4.28 -7.84
CA LEU A 35 2.32 3.69 -6.71
C LEU A 35 3.02 2.37 -7.09
N LYS A 36 2.31 1.49 -7.81
CA LYS A 36 2.88 0.24 -8.30
C LYS A 36 4.10 0.48 -9.16
N GLU A 37 4.02 1.42 -10.08
CA GLU A 37 5.12 1.76 -10.96
C GLU A 37 6.30 2.34 -10.20
N HIS A 38 6.03 3.28 -9.32
CA HIS A 38 7.07 3.95 -8.52
C HIS A 38 7.84 2.98 -7.65
N LEU A 39 7.15 2.13 -6.91
CA LEU A 39 7.77 1.14 -6.03
C LEU A 39 8.32 -0.05 -6.79
N GLY A 40 7.68 -0.44 -7.89
CA GLY A 40 8.15 -1.52 -8.76
C GLY A 40 9.55 -1.30 -9.31
N LYS A 41 9.86 -0.04 -9.66
CA LYS A 41 11.20 0.34 -10.11
C LYS A 41 12.29 0.12 -9.06
N LYS A 42 11.88 0.07 -7.80
CA LYS A 42 12.78 -0.16 -6.66
C LYS A 42 12.77 -1.61 -6.17
N GLY A 43 12.09 -2.48 -6.91
CA GLY A 43 12.01 -3.90 -6.58
C GLY A 43 10.90 -4.32 -5.65
N TRP A 44 9.99 -3.40 -5.31
CA TRP A 44 8.86 -3.70 -4.42
C TRP A 44 7.69 -4.32 -5.18
N GLN A 45 7.05 -5.32 -4.56
CA GLN A 45 5.74 -5.79 -4.97
C GLN A 45 4.70 -5.09 -4.10
N VAL A 46 3.58 -4.69 -4.69
CA VAL A 46 2.53 -3.94 -3.97
C VAL A 46 1.22 -4.70 -4.03
N ILE A 47 0.60 -4.87 -2.88
CA ILE A 47 -0.72 -5.52 -2.77
C ILE A 47 -1.68 -4.54 -2.11
N PHE A 48 -2.82 -4.32 -2.78
CA PHE A 48 -3.86 -3.43 -2.27
C PHE A 48 -4.93 -4.25 -1.54
N PHE A 49 -5.37 -3.74 -0.39
CA PHE A 49 -6.49 -4.31 0.32
C PHE A 49 -7.78 -3.76 -0.27
N GLU A 50 -8.54 -4.61 -0.92
CA GLU A 50 -9.80 -4.23 -1.53
C GLU A 50 -10.97 -4.84 -0.74
N SER A 51 -12.04 -4.07 -0.59
CA SER A 51 -13.25 -4.57 0.02
C SER A 51 -14.03 -5.39 -1.01
N LYS A 52 -14.28 -6.65 -0.72
CA LYS A 52 -15.06 -7.53 -1.59
C LYS A 52 -16.52 -7.12 -1.69
N THR A 53 -17.01 -6.40 -0.69
CA THR A 53 -18.42 -6.00 -0.59
C THR A 53 -18.67 -4.57 -1.06
N GLY A 54 -17.60 -3.85 -1.44
CA GLY A 54 -17.70 -2.43 -1.77
C GLY A 54 -17.88 -1.52 -0.58
N ALA A 55 -17.92 -2.06 0.64
CA ALA A 55 -18.00 -1.26 1.85
C ALA A 55 -16.69 -0.50 2.08
N PRO A 56 -16.74 0.76 2.53
CA PRO A 56 -15.53 1.52 2.79
C PRO A 56 -14.72 0.88 3.91
N ARG A 57 -13.43 0.79 3.72
CA ARG A 57 -12.52 0.30 4.75
C ARG A 57 -12.25 1.42 5.75
N THR A 58 -12.29 1.08 7.03
CA THR A 58 -12.05 2.03 8.11
C THR A 58 -10.62 1.99 8.64
N GLY A 59 -9.83 1.03 8.18
CA GLY A 59 -8.44 0.87 8.60
C GLY A 59 -7.51 1.89 7.97
N ILE A 60 -6.38 2.13 8.63
CA ILE A 60 -5.38 3.07 8.15
C ILE A 60 -4.55 2.49 7.00
N ILE A 61 -4.49 1.17 6.87
CA ILE A 61 -3.66 0.50 5.87
C ILE A 61 -4.47 0.23 4.60
N ASP A 62 -4.07 0.82 3.49
CA ASP A 62 -4.72 0.62 2.19
C ASP A 62 -3.99 -0.41 1.33
N ALA A 63 -2.69 -0.57 1.57
CA ALA A 63 -1.84 -1.47 0.81
C ALA A 63 -0.62 -1.84 1.62
N PHE A 64 0.08 -2.87 1.17
CA PHE A 64 1.42 -3.11 1.66
C PHE A 64 2.34 -3.46 0.49
N ALA A 65 3.60 -3.09 0.64
CA ALA A 65 4.64 -3.44 -0.30
C ALA A 65 5.65 -4.33 0.39
N TYR A 66 6.23 -5.26 -0.35
CA TYR A 66 7.23 -6.15 0.18
C TYR A 66 8.32 -6.42 -0.85
N ARG A 67 9.50 -6.74 -0.36
CA ARG A 67 10.62 -7.18 -1.18
C ARG A 67 11.62 -7.92 -0.30
N LEU A 68 12.47 -8.71 -0.93
CA LEU A 68 13.62 -9.28 -0.23
C LEU A 68 14.80 -8.32 -0.36
N ALA A 69 15.60 -8.22 0.70
CA ALA A 69 16.78 -7.36 0.68
C ALA A 69 17.79 -7.86 -0.36
N ARG A 70 18.43 -6.92 -1.06
CA ARG A 70 19.39 -7.24 -2.13
C ARG A 70 20.54 -8.11 -1.68
N LYS A 71 21.05 -7.84 -0.48
CA LYS A 71 22.25 -8.49 0.04
C LYS A 71 21.96 -9.80 0.76
N ASN A 72 20.72 -10.03 1.15
CA ASN A 72 20.33 -11.19 1.92
C ASN A 72 18.87 -11.54 1.61
N ALA A 73 18.69 -12.63 0.86
CA ALA A 73 17.36 -13.07 0.44
C ALA A 73 16.50 -13.60 1.60
N ASP A 74 17.07 -13.77 2.79
CA ASP A 74 16.32 -14.16 3.98
C ASP A 74 15.79 -12.94 4.76
N VAL A 75 16.13 -11.74 4.32
CA VAL A 75 15.63 -10.51 4.96
C VAL A 75 14.48 -9.94 4.15
N LEU A 76 13.31 -9.93 4.77
CA LEU A 76 12.09 -9.40 4.18
C LEU A 76 11.86 -7.96 4.63
N GLU A 77 11.65 -7.08 3.67
CA GLU A 77 11.27 -5.69 3.95
C GLU A 77 9.79 -5.49 3.62
N ILE A 78 9.05 -4.85 4.51
CA ILE A 78 7.62 -4.59 4.34
C ILE A 78 7.32 -3.12 4.62
N LYS A 79 6.48 -2.50 3.78
CA LYS A 79 5.95 -1.16 4.00
C LYS A 79 4.44 -1.24 4.12
N LEU A 80 3.88 -0.67 5.18
CA LEU A 80 2.45 -0.46 5.29
C LEU A 80 2.12 0.91 4.71
N ILE A 81 1.13 0.97 3.84
CA ILE A 81 0.88 2.15 3.02
C ILE A 81 -0.55 2.63 3.19
N GLN A 82 -0.71 3.94 3.38
CA GLN A 82 -1.98 4.60 3.23
C GLN A 82 -1.93 5.42 1.94
N LEU A 83 -2.95 5.25 1.08
CA LEU A 83 -3.08 6.04 -0.13
C LEU A 83 -3.87 7.31 0.16
N LYS A 84 -3.33 8.42 -0.29
CA LYS A 84 -4.00 9.72 -0.24
C LYS A 84 -4.22 10.21 -1.66
N GLY A 85 -5.43 10.69 -1.94
CA GLY A 85 -5.71 11.33 -3.21
C GLY A 85 -5.27 12.79 -3.21
N GLY A 86 -4.88 13.28 -4.36
CA GLY A 86 -4.53 14.68 -4.56
C GLY A 86 -3.24 15.10 -3.88
N ASN A 87 -3.18 16.37 -3.50
CA ASN A 87 -2.00 16.97 -2.89
C ASN A 87 -2.00 16.96 -1.37
N ALA A 88 -3.01 16.36 -0.77
CA ALA A 88 -3.07 16.29 0.69
C ALA A 88 -2.03 15.31 1.20
N GLY A 89 -1.08 15.77 1.98
CA GLY A 89 -0.16 14.91 2.69
C GLY A 89 -0.84 14.25 3.88
N ALA A 90 -0.16 13.31 4.51
CA ALA A 90 -0.67 12.67 5.71
C ALA A 90 -0.64 13.65 6.88
N SER A 91 -1.70 13.64 7.69
CA SER A 91 -1.73 14.39 8.93
C SER A 91 -0.84 13.73 9.99
N GLY A 92 -0.48 14.46 11.03
CA GLY A 92 0.28 13.88 12.15
C GLY A 92 -0.44 12.72 12.80
N ARG A 93 -1.78 12.79 12.89
CA ARG A 93 -2.60 11.71 13.44
C ARG A 93 -2.54 10.45 12.57
N GLU A 94 -2.58 10.61 11.26
CA GLU A 94 -2.48 9.50 10.32
C GLU A 94 -1.12 8.83 10.37
N ILE A 95 -0.05 9.63 10.46
CA ILE A 95 1.31 9.12 10.60
C ILE A 95 1.45 8.33 11.90
N ALA A 96 0.90 8.84 13.00
CA ALA A 96 0.92 8.15 14.28
C ALA A 96 0.19 6.80 14.21
N ARG A 97 -0.95 6.75 13.52
CA ARG A 97 -1.70 5.50 13.32
C ARG A 97 -0.92 4.50 12.48
N LEU A 98 -0.23 4.96 11.44
CA LEU A 98 0.60 4.07 10.62
C LEU A 98 1.78 3.50 11.41
N LYS A 99 2.43 4.33 12.22
CA LYS A 99 3.51 3.87 13.10
C LYS A 99 3.00 2.82 14.08
N GLN A 100 1.84 3.05 14.65
CA GLN A 100 1.20 2.10 15.57
C GLN A 100 0.85 0.79 14.85
N ALA A 101 0.37 0.87 13.62
CA ALA A 101 0.08 -0.32 12.81
C ALA A 101 1.33 -1.15 12.55
N VAL A 102 2.46 -0.50 12.29
CA VAL A 102 3.74 -1.21 12.13
C VAL A 102 4.12 -1.93 13.42
N GLU A 103 3.99 -1.28 14.56
CA GLU A 103 4.30 -1.89 15.86
C GLU A 103 3.38 -3.06 16.20
N ASN A 104 2.13 -2.99 15.77
CA ASN A 104 1.13 -4.03 16.02
C ASN A 104 1.11 -5.15 14.98
N ALA A 105 1.91 -5.05 13.94
CA ALA A 105 1.95 -6.06 12.88
C ALA A 105 2.41 -7.40 13.44
N THR A 106 1.70 -8.46 13.07
CA THR A 106 2.05 -9.81 13.46
C THR A 106 2.68 -10.54 12.28
N LEU A 107 3.88 -11.05 12.48
CA LEU A 107 4.56 -11.85 11.47
C LEU A 107 4.65 -13.28 11.97
N THR A 108 4.20 -14.20 11.15
CA THR A 108 4.27 -15.64 11.43
C THR A 108 4.93 -16.35 10.26
N TRP A 109 5.31 -17.59 10.47
CA TRP A 109 5.87 -18.39 9.40
C TRP A 109 5.05 -19.66 9.23
N ALA A 110 5.11 -20.22 8.04
CA ALA A 110 4.52 -21.53 7.75
C ALA A 110 5.32 -22.21 6.64
N VAL A 111 5.39 -23.51 6.70
CA VAL A 111 5.91 -24.30 5.61
C VAL A 111 4.72 -25.05 5.00
N ALA A 112 4.51 -24.86 3.71
CA ALA A 112 3.43 -25.52 2.99
C ALA A 112 4.02 -26.62 2.10
N SER A 113 3.43 -27.79 2.14
CA SER A 113 3.76 -28.87 1.21
C SER A 113 2.49 -29.41 0.56
N PHE A 114 2.59 -29.77 -0.70
CA PHE A 114 1.47 -30.30 -1.48
C PHE A 114 1.82 -31.72 -1.94
N ASP A 115 1.00 -32.69 -1.57
CA ASP A 115 1.23 -34.08 -1.88
C ASP A 115 0.56 -34.56 -3.19
N GLY A 116 -0.03 -33.64 -3.94
CA GLY A 116 -0.81 -33.92 -5.14
C GLY A 116 -2.32 -33.85 -4.91
N GLU A 117 -2.76 -33.85 -3.67
CA GLU A 117 -4.19 -33.78 -3.30
C GLU A 117 -4.43 -32.74 -2.21
N THR A 118 -3.60 -32.72 -1.18
CA THR A 118 -3.81 -31.92 0.02
C THR A 118 -2.61 -31.06 0.32
N VAL A 119 -2.87 -29.83 0.79
CA VAL A 119 -1.82 -28.93 1.28
C VAL A 119 -1.64 -29.18 2.78
N HIS A 120 -0.41 -29.43 3.18
CA HIS A 120 -0.03 -29.59 4.58
C HIS A 120 0.73 -28.36 5.05
N LEU A 121 0.32 -27.79 6.17
CA LEU A 121 0.97 -26.61 6.75
C LEU A 121 1.65 -26.97 8.06
N THR A 122 2.92 -26.58 8.17
CA THR A 122 3.64 -26.60 9.44
C THR A 122 3.81 -25.16 9.89
N THR A 123 3.33 -24.82 11.06
CA THR A 123 3.37 -23.48 11.62
C THR A 123 4.09 -23.49 12.97
N GLU A 124 4.26 -22.33 13.57
CA GLU A 124 4.85 -22.22 14.91
C GLU A 124 4.07 -23.07 15.94
N GLU A 125 2.73 -23.07 15.81
CA GLU A 125 1.86 -23.83 16.71
C GLU A 125 2.04 -25.34 16.53
N THR A 126 2.16 -25.81 15.31
CA THR A 126 2.34 -27.24 15.03
C THR A 126 3.76 -27.74 15.23
N ALA A 127 4.76 -26.90 14.97
CA ALA A 127 6.16 -27.26 15.15
C ALA A 127 6.59 -27.25 16.63
N GLY A 128 5.90 -26.49 17.47
CA GLY A 128 6.21 -26.38 18.89
C GLY A 128 5.63 -27.48 19.77
N SER A 129 4.87 -28.39 19.19
CA SER A 129 4.26 -29.49 19.94
C SER A 129 5.16 -30.69 20.07
#